data_1173bd7f745e11835244b40e8bffad64
#
_entry.id   1173bd7f745e11835244b40e8bffad64
#
_cell.length_a   1.000
_cell.length_b   1.000
_cell.length_c   1.000
_cell.angle_alpha   90.00
_cell.angle_beta   90.00
_cell.angle_gamma   90.00
#
_symmetry.space_group_name_H-M   'P 1'
#
loop_
_entity.id
_entity.type
_entity.pdbx_description
1 polymer ?
#
loop_
_entity_poly.entity_id
_entity_poly.type
_entity_poly.pdbx_seq_one_letter_code
_entity_poly.pdbx_strand_id
1 'polypeptide(L)' 'MITNKTILVTGGTGSFGNAVVKRLLPLKPKKIIVFSRDELKQEVMRNTYKSPLLHFVIGDVRDY' A
#
# COMPACT_ATOMS: atom_id res chain seq x y z
N MET A 1 8.07 16.82 -3.13
CA MET A 1 8.62 15.62 -2.53
C MET A 1 7.58 14.88 -1.70
N ILE A 2 7.66 13.58 -1.63
CA ILE A 2 6.64 12.80 -0.90
C ILE A 2 7.02 12.53 0.56
N THR A 3 8.16 12.99 1.01
CA THR A 3 8.54 12.91 2.42
C THR A 3 7.47 13.63 3.25
N ASN A 4 7.00 13.02 4.31
CA ASN A 4 5.92 13.53 5.16
C ASN A 4 4.52 13.45 4.53
N LYS A 5 4.38 12.76 3.41
CA LYS A 5 3.08 12.57 2.79
C LYS A 5 2.52 11.19 3.12
N THR A 6 1.21 11.15 3.32
CA THR A 6 0.50 9.88 3.44
C THR A 6 -0.11 9.57 2.09
N ILE A 7 0.18 8.40 1.56
CA ILE A 7 -0.25 8.00 0.22
C ILE A 7 -1.23 6.85 0.34
N LEU A 8 -2.38 6.99 -0.30
CA LEU A 8 -3.38 5.93 -0.33
C LEU A 8 -3.32 5.23 -1.68
N VAL A 9 -3.12 3.92 -1.64
CA VAL A 9 -3.08 3.11 -2.85
C VAL A 9 -4.28 2.16 -2.82
N THR A 10 -5.25 2.40 -3.69
CA THR A 10 -6.43 1.55 -3.77
C THR A 10 -6.19 0.40 -4.74
N GLY A 11 -6.69 -0.78 -4.38
CA GLY A 11 -6.43 -1.96 -5.19
C GLY A 11 -4.95 -2.33 -5.23
N GLY A 12 -4.22 -1.97 -4.17
CA GLY A 12 -2.76 -1.98 -4.18
C GLY A 12 -2.09 -3.33 -4.12
N THR A 13 -2.85 -4.42 -4.03
CA THR A 13 -2.25 -5.76 -3.95
C THR A 13 -2.11 -6.43 -5.31
N GLY A 14 -2.60 -5.82 -6.39
CA GLY A 14 -2.40 -6.33 -7.74
C GLY A 14 -1.03 -5.94 -8.29
N SER A 15 -0.78 -6.32 -9.55
CA SER A 15 0.50 -6.02 -10.19
C SER A 15 0.82 -4.54 -10.22
N PHE A 16 -0.18 -3.72 -10.53
CA PHE A 16 0.00 -2.28 -10.58
C PHE A 16 0.32 -1.71 -9.21
N GLY A 17 -0.45 -2.13 -8.21
CA GLY A 17 -0.24 -1.68 -6.84
C GLY A 17 1.13 -2.06 -6.30
N ASN A 18 1.58 -3.27 -6.60
CA ASN A 18 2.92 -3.70 -6.20
C ASN A 18 4.00 -2.82 -6.82
N ALA A 19 3.85 -2.50 -8.11
CA ALA A 19 4.81 -1.64 -8.79
C ALA A 19 4.85 -0.24 -8.17
N VAL A 20 3.68 0.30 -7.82
CA VAL A 20 3.58 1.61 -7.19
C VAL A 20 4.26 1.61 -5.83
N VAL A 21 3.94 0.62 -5.00
CA VAL A 21 4.51 0.52 -3.65
C VAL A 21 6.04 0.38 -3.74
N LYS A 22 6.51 -0.45 -4.65
CA LYS A 22 7.94 -0.66 -4.83
C LYS A 22 8.66 0.64 -5.18
N ARG A 23 8.02 1.50 -5.95
CA ARG A 23 8.60 2.79 -6.33
C ARG A 23 8.51 3.83 -5.23
N LEU A 24 7.46 3.75 -4.41
CA LEU A 24 7.22 4.76 -3.37
C LEU A 24 8.08 4.55 -2.14
N LEU A 25 8.34 3.30 -1.77
CA LEU A 25 9.08 3.01 -0.54
C LEU A 25 10.45 3.67 -0.46
N PRO A 26 11.27 3.66 -1.54
CA PRO A 26 12.58 4.31 -1.47
C PRO A 26 12.51 5.82 -1.29
N LEU A 27 11.37 6.43 -1.63
CA LEU A 27 11.17 7.87 -1.49
C LEU A 27 10.83 8.27 -0.06
N LYS A 28 10.66 7.29 0.81
CA LYS A 28 10.43 7.47 2.25
C LYS A 28 9.28 8.41 2.57
N PRO A 29 8.06 8.08 2.11
CA PRO A 29 6.87 8.86 2.50
C PRO A 29 6.61 8.68 4.00
N LYS A 30 5.71 9.48 4.53
CA LYS A 30 5.31 9.33 5.92
C LYS A 30 4.66 7.96 6.16
N LYS A 31 3.74 7.59 5.30
CA LYS A 31 3.18 6.23 5.29
C LYS A 31 2.48 5.97 3.96
N ILE A 32 2.34 4.68 3.65
CA ILE A 32 1.61 4.23 2.48
C ILE A 32 0.48 3.34 2.99
N ILE A 33 -0.76 3.70 2.69
CA ILE A 33 -1.92 2.92 3.08
C ILE A 33 -2.39 2.13 1.86
N VAL A 34 -2.34 0.82 1.95
CA VAL A 34 -2.81 -0.06 0.88
C VAL A 34 -4.22 -0.51 1.21
N PHE A 35 -5.17 -0.09 0.40
CA PHE A 35 -6.58 -0.39 0.58
C PHE A 35 -6.98 -1.45 -0.44
N SER A 36 -7.37 -2.62 0.02
CA SER A 36 -7.65 -3.75 -0.84
C SER A 36 -8.67 -4.67 -0.19
N ARG A 37 -9.37 -5.44 -1.02
CA ARG A 37 -10.31 -6.44 -0.54
C ARG A 37 -9.67 -7.82 -0.37
N ASP A 38 -8.46 -7.98 -0.84
CA ASP A 38 -7.79 -9.28 -0.83
C ASP A 38 -6.80 -9.38 0.33
N GLU A 39 -7.27 -9.97 1.41
CA GLU A 39 -6.48 -10.11 2.64
C GLU A 39 -5.24 -10.96 2.42
N LEU A 40 -5.38 -12.02 1.64
CA LEU A 40 -4.28 -12.94 1.40
C LEU A 40 -3.14 -12.26 0.65
N LYS A 41 -3.48 -11.48 -0.37
CA LYS A 41 -2.47 -10.74 -1.12
C LYS A 41 -1.83 -9.64 -0.28
N GLN A 42 -2.59 -9.04 0.63
CA GLN A 42 -2.02 -8.07 1.56
C GLN A 42 -0.97 -8.72 2.46
N GLU A 43 -1.24 -9.93 2.92
CA GLU A 43 -0.28 -10.64 3.75
C GLU A 43 1.00 -10.93 2.99
N VAL A 44 0.88 -11.36 1.73
CA VAL A 44 2.04 -11.59 0.89
C VAL A 44 2.85 -10.32 0.71
N MET A 45 2.18 -9.22 0.43
CA MET A 45 2.84 -7.93 0.26
C MET A 45 3.54 -7.47 1.53
N ARG A 46 2.88 -7.64 2.67
CA ARG A 46 3.46 -7.29 3.96
C ARG A 46 4.76 -8.06 4.20
N ASN A 47 4.75 -9.34 3.91
CA ASN A 47 5.93 -10.18 4.11
C ASN A 47 7.03 -9.89 3.10
N THR A 48 6.66 -9.47 1.90
CA THR A 48 7.62 -9.14 0.86
C THR A 48 8.41 -7.87 1.17
N TYR A 49 7.71 -6.82 1.56
CA TYR A 49 8.35 -5.52 1.76
C TYR A 49 8.81 -5.28 3.19
N LYS A 50 8.10 -5.82 4.17
CA LYS A 50 8.47 -5.71 5.58
C LYS A 50 8.81 -4.28 6.00
N SER A 51 8.05 -3.32 5.51
CA SER A 51 8.32 -1.91 5.78
C SER A 51 7.36 -1.37 6.83
N PRO A 52 7.85 -0.63 7.83
CA PRO A 52 6.98 0.00 8.81
C PRO A 52 6.13 1.12 8.23
N LEU A 53 6.47 1.58 7.03
CA LEU A 53 5.69 2.62 6.36
C LEU A 53 4.41 2.09 5.71
N LEU A 54 4.34 0.78 5.49
CA LEU A 54 3.18 0.16 4.86
C LEU A 54 2.10 -0.16 5.88
N HIS A 55 0.90 0.33 5.61
CA HIS A 55 -0.29 0.03 6.40
C HIS A 55 -1.33 -0.56 5.48
N PHE A 56 -2.02 -1.58 5.96
CA PHE A 56 -2.98 -2.30 5.14
C PHE A 56 -4.38 -2.15 5.73
N VAL A 57 -5.34 -1.84 4.86
CA VAL A 57 -6.74 -1.74 5.25
C VAL A 57 -7.54 -2.66 4.33
N ILE A 58 -8.33 -3.52 4.94
CA ILE A 58 -9.20 -4.42 4.20
C ILE A 58 -10.56 -3.76 4.06
N GLY A 59 -11.06 -3.69 2.84
CA GLY A 59 -12.36 -3.10 2.61
C GLY A 59 -12.61 -2.83 1.15
N ASP A 60 -13.75 -2.23 0.90
CA ASP A 60 -14.20 -1.87 -0.43
C ASP A 60 -14.13 -0.35 -0.55
N VAL A 61 -13.55 0.13 -1.64
CA VAL A 61 -13.39 1.57 -1.87
C VAL A 61 -14.69 2.24 -2.29
N ARG A 62 -15.78 1.53 -2.28
CA ARG A 62 -17.04 2.13 -2.67
C ARG A 62 -17.45 3.22 -1.70
N ASP A 63 -17.94 4.28 -2.27
CA ASP A 63 -18.42 5.41 -1.51
C ASP A 63 -19.95 5.44 -1.60
N TYR A 64 -20.60 5.38 -0.49
CA TYR A 64 -22.06 5.39 -0.45
C TYR A 64 -22.57 6.70 0.11
#